data_cb2519323451c66b756a32708e34ae2f
#
_entry.id   cb2519323451c66b756a32708e34ae2f
#
_cell.length_a   1.000
_cell.length_b   1.000
_cell.length_c   1.000
_cell.angle_alpha   90.00
_cell.angle_beta   90.00
_cell.angle_gamma   90.00
#
_symmetry.space_group_name_H-M   'P 1'
#
loop_
_entity.id
_entity.type
_entity.pdbx_description
1 polymer ?
#
loop_
_entity_poly.entity_id
_entity_poly.type
_entity_poly.pdbx_seq_one_letter_code
_entity_poly.pdbx_strand_id
1 'polypeptide(L)'
;MSNKIYPIGIQNFEKIRQDGYFYVDKTALMYQMVKTGSYYFLSRPRRFGKSLLISTLEAYFQGKKELFTGLMVEKLEKDWIEHPILHLDLNIEKYDALESLDNILDKSLTAWEKLYGAEPSERSFSLRFAGIIERACQKTGQRVVILVDEYDKPMLQAIGNEDLQKQFRDTLKPFYGALKTMDGCIKFALLTGVTKFGKVSVFSDLNNLKDISMDERFVDICGITEKEIHDNLEEELHQLAEKQKMSYEQVCAELKECYDGYHFMEHTIGIYNPFSLLNTFDKMKFGSYWFETGTPTYLVNLLKKHHYDLERMAHEETDEQVLNSIDSESSNPIPVIYQSGYLTIKGYDEEFGIYRLGFPNREVEEGFVRFLLPYYANVNKVESPFEIQKFVREVRSGDYNSFFRRLQSFFADTGYDVIREQELHYENVLFIVFKLVGFYTKVEYHTSEGRIDLVLQTDKFIYVMDFKLNGTAEEALKQINEKHYSLPFEADNRKLFKVGVNFSSQTRNIEKWIVEE
;
A
#
# COMPACT_ATOMS: atom_id res chain seq x y z
N MET A 1 4.79 -14.64 29.88
CA MET A 1 4.01 -13.79 28.98
C MET A 1 4.73 -12.45 28.96
N SER A 2 5.05 -11.95 27.78
CA SER A 2 5.63 -10.61 27.66
C SER A 2 4.67 -9.59 28.28
N ASN A 3 5.23 -8.63 29.02
CA ASN A 3 4.46 -7.52 29.61
C ASN A 3 4.38 -6.30 28.67
N LYS A 4 4.78 -6.44 27.40
CA LYS A 4 4.76 -5.35 26.43
C LYS A 4 3.34 -4.99 26.05
N ILE A 5 3.04 -3.70 26.01
CA ILE A 5 1.77 -3.16 25.53
C ILE A 5 2.04 -2.55 24.16
N TYR A 6 1.35 -3.03 23.13
CA TYR A 6 1.60 -2.57 21.76
C TYR A 6 0.79 -1.32 21.42
N PRO A 7 1.39 -0.29 20.78
CA PRO A 7 0.72 0.97 20.45
C PRO A 7 -0.13 0.84 19.17
N ILE A 8 -1.04 -0.14 19.14
CA ILE A 8 -1.89 -0.38 17.97
C ILE A 8 -2.84 0.80 17.77
N GLY A 9 -2.65 1.54 16.66
CA GLY A 9 -3.43 2.73 16.35
C GLY A 9 -3.05 3.98 17.15
N ILE A 10 -2.00 3.92 17.99
CA ILE A 10 -1.48 5.07 18.74
C ILE A 10 -0.33 5.68 17.94
N GLN A 11 -0.44 6.97 17.63
CA GLN A 11 0.54 7.73 16.86
C GLN A 11 1.16 8.90 17.64
N ASN A 12 0.74 9.11 18.87
CA ASN A 12 1.27 10.16 19.74
C ASN A 12 2.46 9.64 20.55
N PHE A 13 3.66 10.15 20.27
CA PHE A 13 4.91 9.72 20.88
C PHE A 13 4.94 9.95 22.40
N GLU A 14 4.46 11.10 22.85
CA GLU A 14 4.39 11.42 24.28
C GLU A 14 3.55 10.40 25.04
N LYS A 15 2.36 10.08 24.52
CA LYS A 15 1.50 9.03 25.10
C LYS A 15 2.20 7.66 25.12
N ILE A 16 2.89 7.28 24.04
CA ILE A 16 3.63 6.01 23.96
C ILE A 16 4.67 5.94 25.07
N ARG A 17 5.43 7.03 25.29
CA ARG A 17 6.51 7.06 26.30
C ARG A 17 5.98 7.14 27.73
N GLN A 18 4.94 7.93 27.98
CA GLN A 18 4.37 8.12 29.32
C GLN A 18 3.62 6.88 29.80
N ASP A 19 2.85 6.23 28.92
CA ASP A 19 2.04 5.07 29.27
C ASP A 19 2.82 3.73 29.15
N GLY A 20 4.10 3.78 28.77
CA GLY A 20 4.98 2.61 28.73
C GLY A 20 4.69 1.63 27.59
N TYR A 21 4.16 2.11 26.47
CA TYR A 21 3.99 1.29 25.28
C TYR A 21 5.33 0.89 24.65
N PHE A 22 5.31 -0.24 23.98
CA PHE A 22 6.44 -0.70 23.18
C PHE A 22 6.78 0.31 22.06
N TYR A 23 8.06 0.63 21.91
CA TYR A 23 8.56 1.57 20.91
C TYR A 23 9.83 1.05 20.26
N VAL A 24 9.87 0.93 18.95
CA VAL A 24 11.09 0.66 18.17
C VAL A 24 11.82 1.98 17.94
N ASP A 25 13.05 2.06 18.43
CA ASP A 25 13.82 3.31 18.45
C ASP A 25 14.36 3.70 17.05
N LYS A 26 13.74 4.68 16.42
CA LYS A 26 14.17 5.31 15.16
C LYS A 26 14.84 6.68 15.36
N THR A 27 15.09 7.06 16.62
CA THR A 27 15.52 8.41 16.93
C THR A 27 16.92 8.76 16.43
N ALA A 28 17.77 7.77 16.17
CA ALA A 28 19.08 8.01 15.53
C ALA A 28 18.91 8.49 14.07
N LEU A 29 18.02 7.88 13.30
CA LEU A 29 17.71 8.30 11.93
C LEU A 29 17.00 9.65 11.89
N MET A 30 16.07 9.87 12.82
CA MET A 30 15.42 11.17 13.01
C MET A 30 16.46 12.27 13.29
N TYR A 31 17.40 12.02 14.17
CA TYR A 31 18.47 12.96 14.51
C TYR A 31 19.37 13.24 13.30
N GLN A 32 19.78 12.20 12.57
CA GLN A 32 20.53 12.34 11.32
C GLN A 32 19.80 13.24 10.34
N MET A 33 18.49 13.04 10.13
CA MET A 33 17.67 13.87 9.25
C MET A 33 17.69 15.34 9.70
N VAL A 34 17.47 15.63 10.97
CA VAL A 34 17.46 16.98 11.53
C VAL A 34 18.81 17.69 11.40
N LYS A 35 19.94 16.94 11.45
CA LYS A 35 21.29 17.52 11.38
C LYS A 35 21.84 17.64 9.95
N THR A 36 21.26 16.92 8.98
CA THR A 36 21.79 16.89 7.60
C THR A 36 21.00 17.70 6.58
N GLY A 37 19.91 18.33 6.99
CA GLY A 37 19.12 19.20 6.12
C GLY A 37 17.98 19.90 6.84
N SER A 38 17.17 20.65 6.09
CA SER A 38 16.09 21.47 6.65
C SER A 38 14.72 21.19 6.05
N TYR A 39 14.63 20.76 4.80
CA TYR A 39 13.36 20.58 4.10
C TYR A 39 13.25 19.16 3.57
N TYR A 40 12.29 18.41 4.05
CA TYR A 40 12.12 17.00 3.69
C TYR A 40 10.71 16.66 3.27
N PHE A 41 10.63 15.73 2.36
CA PHE A 41 9.42 15.06 1.92
C PHE A 41 9.56 13.56 2.12
N LEU A 42 8.53 12.92 2.71
CA LEU A 42 8.50 11.47 2.92
C LEU A 42 7.13 10.90 2.54
N SER A 43 7.10 10.03 1.54
CA SER A 43 5.93 9.18 1.31
C SER A 43 6.19 7.76 1.81
N ARG A 44 5.19 7.19 2.47
CA ARG A 44 5.14 5.79 2.91
C ARG A 44 3.68 5.31 2.87
N PRO A 45 3.43 4.04 2.66
CA PRO A 45 2.09 3.51 2.77
C PRO A 45 1.44 3.84 4.12
N ARG A 46 0.12 3.78 4.19
CA ARG A 46 -0.60 3.97 5.46
C ARG A 46 -0.15 2.95 6.51
N ARG A 47 -0.21 3.31 7.79
CA ARG A 47 0.15 2.47 8.94
C ARG A 47 1.65 2.12 9.07
N PHE A 48 2.53 2.82 8.37
CA PHE A 48 3.98 2.66 8.48
C PHE A 48 4.63 3.49 9.59
N GLY A 49 3.90 4.37 10.27
CA GLY A 49 4.42 5.16 11.37
C GLY A 49 4.81 6.60 11.02
N LYS A 50 4.36 7.16 9.88
CA LYS A 50 4.59 8.57 9.50
C LYS A 50 4.15 9.56 10.57
N SER A 51 2.90 9.44 11.02
CA SER A 51 2.36 10.33 12.07
C SER A 51 3.08 10.17 13.41
N LEU A 52 3.60 8.96 13.72
CA LEU A 52 4.45 8.75 14.89
C LEU A 52 5.80 9.47 14.71
N LEU A 53 6.41 9.44 13.54
CA LEU A 53 7.63 10.20 13.23
C LEU A 53 7.39 11.71 13.40
N ILE A 54 6.27 12.23 12.87
CA ILE A 54 5.85 13.63 13.06
C ILE A 54 5.73 13.97 14.55
N SER A 55 5.01 13.14 15.32
CA SER A 55 4.85 13.35 16.77
C SER A 55 6.16 13.24 17.55
N THR A 56 7.08 12.37 17.12
CA THR A 56 8.42 12.24 17.71
C THR A 56 9.26 13.51 17.46
N LEU A 57 9.22 14.04 16.22
CA LEU A 57 9.87 15.31 15.87
C LEU A 57 9.27 16.49 16.63
N GLU A 58 7.95 16.52 16.79
CA GLU A 58 7.27 17.54 17.57
C GLU A 58 7.79 17.55 19.02
N ALA A 59 7.81 16.40 19.69
CA ALA A 59 8.36 16.26 21.04
C ALA A 59 9.86 16.67 21.13
N TYR A 60 10.65 16.29 20.11
CA TYR A 60 12.07 16.64 20.03
C TYR A 60 12.27 18.17 19.94
N PHE A 61 11.55 18.85 19.04
CA PHE A 61 11.66 20.29 18.87
C PHE A 61 10.94 21.10 19.97
N GLN A 62 10.09 20.47 20.78
CA GLN A 62 9.57 21.02 22.03
C GLN A 62 10.57 20.93 23.20
N GLY A 63 11.76 20.36 22.97
CA GLY A 63 12.77 20.20 24.02
C GLY A 63 12.41 19.20 25.12
N LYS A 64 11.43 18.31 24.92
CA LYS A 64 10.93 17.33 25.90
C LYS A 64 11.90 16.16 26.11
N LYS A 65 13.10 16.47 26.61
CA LYS A 65 14.20 15.52 26.79
C LYS A 65 13.80 14.25 27.55
N GLU A 66 12.96 14.38 28.55
CA GLU A 66 12.49 13.29 29.40
C GLU A 66 11.80 12.16 28.65
N LEU A 67 11.12 12.47 27.54
CA LEU A 67 10.46 11.48 26.69
C LEU A 67 11.46 10.60 25.91
N PHE A 68 12.69 11.07 25.76
CA PHE A 68 13.73 10.39 25.00
C PHE A 68 14.69 9.58 25.86
N THR A 69 14.45 9.52 27.17
CA THR A 69 15.28 8.75 28.10
C THR A 69 15.41 7.28 27.65
N GLY A 70 16.66 6.82 27.50
CA GLY A 70 17.00 5.48 27.04
C GLY A 70 17.00 5.30 25.51
N LEU A 71 16.61 6.31 24.72
CA LEU A 71 16.66 6.27 23.28
C LEU A 71 18.00 6.82 22.73
N MET A 72 18.34 6.45 21.48
CA MET A 72 19.63 6.80 20.88
C MET A 72 19.85 8.31 20.80
N VAL A 73 18.82 9.09 20.52
CA VAL A 73 18.95 10.57 20.43
C VAL A 73 19.37 11.22 21.76
N GLU A 74 19.07 10.61 22.91
CA GLU A 74 19.51 11.13 24.21
C GLU A 74 21.05 11.22 24.29
N LYS A 75 21.75 10.28 23.66
CA LYS A 75 23.21 10.24 23.60
C LYS A 75 23.79 11.22 22.59
N LEU A 76 23.02 11.52 21.54
CA LEU A 76 23.44 12.30 20.38
C LEU A 76 23.17 13.80 20.56
N GLU A 77 21.99 14.16 21.09
CA GLU A 77 21.58 15.56 21.27
C GLU A 77 22.06 16.10 22.62
N LYS A 78 22.61 17.31 22.60
CA LYS A 78 23.18 17.98 23.79
C LYS A 78 22.36 19.19 24.24
N ASP A 79 21.80 19.92 23.29
CA ASP A 79 21.30 21.26 23.54
C ASP A 79 19.79 21.31 23.81
N TRP A 80 19.02 20.37 23.26
CA TRP A 80 17.55 20.26 23.44
C TRP A 80 16.83 21.60 23.32
N ILE A 81 17.14 22.33 22.23
CA ILE A 81 16.61 23.66 21.99
C ILE A 81 15.13 23.57 21.63
N GLU A 82 14.32 24.39 22.32
CA GLU A 82 12.90 24.55 22.03
C GLU A 82 12.70 25.47 20.82
N HIS A 83 11.87 25.06 19.87
CA HIS A 83 11.49 25.77 18.66
C HIS A 83 9.97 25.98 18.59
N PRO A 84 9.45 27.08 18.03
CA PRO A 84 8.04 27.22 17.71
C PRO A 84 7.67 26.22 16.61
N ILE A 85 6.56 25.48 16.81
CA ILE A 85 6.12 24.42 15.90
C ILE A 85 4.77 24.79 15.28
N LEU A 86 4.69 24.70 13.97
CA LEU A 86 3.46 24.80 13.19
C LEU A 86 3.14 23.42 12.63
N HIS A 87 2.25 22.69 13.30
CA HIS A 87 1.83 21.34 12.90
C HIS A 87 0.48 21.41 12.20
N LEU A 88 0.46 21.04 10.90
CA LEU A 88 -0.73 20.93 10.06
C LEU A 88 -1.05 19.46 9.81
N ASP A 89 -2.16 18.99 10.38
CA ASP A 89 -2.69 17.64 10.13
C ASP A 89 -3.90 17.73 9.19
N LEU A 90 -3.70 17.31 7.93
CA LEU A 90 -4.77 17.29 6.92
C LEU A 90 -5.65 16.03 7.01
N ASN A 91 -5.42 15.14 7.98
CA ASN A 91 -6.21 13.93 8.14
C ASN A 91 -7.59 14.15 8.79
N ILE A 92 -7.80 15.29 9.40
CA ILE A 92 -9.00 15.57 10.24
C ILE A 92 -10.27 15.74 9.39
N GLU A 93 -10.16 16.24 8.16
CA GLU A 93 -11.29 16.65 7.33
C GLU A 93 -11.59 15.64 6.21
N LYS A 94 -12.83 15.68 5.68
CA LYS A 94 -13.26 14.99 4.48
C LYS A 94 -13.28 15.97 3.31
N TYR A 95 -12.54 15.68 2.27
CA TYR A 95 -12.31 16.58 1.13
C TYR A 95 -13.25 16.27 -0.06
N ASP A 96 -14.56 16.43 0.16
CA ASP A 96 -15.60 16.23 -0.86
C ASP A 96 -16.28 17.52 -1.34
N ALA A 97 -15.89 18.67 -0.76
CA ALA A 97 -16.36 20.00 -1.13
C ALA A 97 -15.19 21.00 -1.13
N LEU A 98 -15.37 22.13 -1.83
CA LEU A 98 -14.36 23.19 -1.95
C LEU A 98 -13.93 23.77 -0.62
N GLU A 99 -14.91 24.01 0.24
CA GLU A 99 -14.73 24.64 1.54
C GLU A 99 -13.98 23.74 2.54
N SER A 100 -13.87 22.44 2.26
CA SER A 100 -13.25 21.48 3.19
C SER A 100 -11.78 21.81 3.45
N LEU A 101 -11.02 22.13 2.39
CA LEU A 101 -9.62 22.54 2.52
C LEU A 101 -9.49 23.92 3.18
N ASP A 102 -10.33 24.86 2.76
CA ASP A 102 -10.31 26.21 3.31
C ASP A 102 -10.61 26.21 4.81
N ASN A 103 -11.56 25.40 5.25
CA ASN A 103 -11.94 25.27 6.66
C ASN A 103 -10.79 24.79 7.54
N ILE A 104 -10.04 23.78 7.10
CA ILE A 104 -8.93 23.23 7.89
C ILE A 104 -7.73 24.19 7.92
N LEU A 105 -7.43 24.85 6.78
CA LEU A 105 -6.38 25.86 6.72
C LEU A 105 -6.74 27.06 7.58
N ASP A 106 -7.96 27.60 7.47
CA ASP A 106 -8.41 28.71 8.29
C ASP A 106 -8.37 28.40 9.78
N LYS A 107 -8.87 27.23 10.19
CA LYS A 107 -8.81 26.75 11.57
C LYS A 107 -7.37 26.73 12.12
N SER A 108 -6.45 26.17 11.34
CA SER A 108 -5.04 26.03 11.75
C SER A 108 -4.36 27.39 11.84
N LEU A 109 -4.52 28.23 10.82
CA LEU A 109 -3.98 29.58 10.79
C LEU A 109 -4.52 30.43 11.93
N THR A 110 -5.83 30.41 12.16
CA THR A 110 -6.48 31.13 13.26
C THR A 110 -5.94 30.69 14.65
N ALA A 111 -5.66 29.39 14.82
CA ALA A 111 -5.05 28.90 16.06
C ALA A 111 -3.63 29.45 16.26
N TRP A 112 -2.82 29.50 15.22
CA TRP A 112 -1.46 30.05 15.26
C TRP A 112 -1.46 31.58 15.38
N GLU A 113 -2.40 32.29 14.75
CA GLU A 113 -2.58 33.73 14.89
C GLU A 113 -2.89 34.14 16.34
N LYS A 114 -3.66 33.34 17.08
CA LYS A 114 -3.90 33.55 18.51
C LYS A 114 -2.60 33.50 19.33
N LEU A 115 -1.62 32.70 18.90
CA LEU A 115 -0.32 32.56 19.59
C LEU A 115 0.69 33.64 19.18
N TYR A 116 0.73 33.94 17.86
CA TYR A 116 1.81 34.77 17.30
C TYR A 116 1.33 36.12 16.77
N GLY A 117 0.03 36.37 16.71
CA GLY A 117 -0.58 37.58 16.18
C GLY A 117 -1.03 37.44 14.72
N ALA A 118 -1.79 38.45 14.27
CA ALA A 118 -2.32 38.55 12.91
C ALA A 118 -2.22 40.00 12.42
N GLU A 119 -2.06 40.17 11.09
CA GLU A 119 -2.06 41.48 10.45
C GLU A 119 -3.26 41.59 9.47
N PRO A 120 -4.05 42.72 9.51
CA PRO A 120 -5.21 42.89 8.66
C PRO A 120 -4.94 42.88 7.16
N SER A 121 -3.67 43.10 6.75
CA SER A 121 -3.22 43.02 5.35
C SER A 121 -3.05 41.60 4.83
N GLU A 122 -2.95 40.62 5.70
CA GLU A 122 -2.75 39.19 5.36
C GLU A 122 -4.08 38.52 5.01
N ARG A 123 -4.58 38.73 3.79
CA ARG A 123 -5.93 38.29 3.40
C ARG A 123 -6.01 36.87 2.81
N SER A 124 -4.89 36.33 2.33
CA SER A 124 -4.83 34.97 1.76
C SER A 124 -4.19 34.00 2.74
N PHE A 125 -4.49 32.71 2.61
CA PHE A 125 -3.88 31.65 3.44
C PHE A 125 -2.34 31.69 3.37
N SER A 126 -1.77 31.94 2.20
CA SER A 126 -0.32 32.03 2.00
C SER A 126 0.29 33.23 2.72
N LEU A 127 -0.35 34.41 2.68
CA LEU A 127 0.13 35.59 3.39
C LEU A 127 0.00 35.43 4.91
N ARG A 128 -1.11 34.90 5.40
CA ARG A 128 -1.31 34.57 6.83
C ARG A 128 -0.24 33.62 7.32
N PHE A 129 0.03 32.54 6.56
CA PHE A 129 1.03 31.54 6.91
C PHE A 129 2.45 32.14 6.97
N ALA A 130 2.84 32.91 5.93
CA ALA A 130 4.12 33.60 5.91
C ALA A 130 4.27 34.57 7.10
N GLY A 131 3.27 35.40 7.39
CA GLY A 131 3.30 36.34 8.52
C GLY A 131 3.35 35.64 9.88
N ILE A 132 2.66 34.51 10.04
CA ILE A 132 2.75 33.67 11.26
C ILE A 132 4.18 33.15 11.44
N ILE A 133 4.83 32.64 10.40
CA ILE A 133 6.22 32.13 10.45
C ILE A 133 7.15 33.27 10.89
N GLU A 134 7.03 34.43 10.27
CA GLU A 134 7.87 35.60 10.62
C GLU A 134 7.69 36.02 12.06
N ARG A 135 6.45 36.23 12.51
CA ARG A 135 6.15 36.66 13.89
C ARG A 135 6.53 35.62 14.94
N ALA A 136 6.32 34.30 14.63
CA ALA A 136 6.76 33.24 15.52
C ALA A 136 8.29 33.27 15.72
N CYS A 137 9.03 33.40 14.62
CA CYS A 137 10.49 33.53 14.65
C CYS A 137 10.95 34.78 15.47
N GLN A 138 10.36 35.94 15.21
CA GLN A 138 10.67 37.17 15.91
C GLN A 138 10.32 37.10 17.41
N LYS A 139 9.15 36.59 17.75
CA LYS A 139 8.64 36.50 19.13
C LYS A 139 9.46 35.58 20.01
N THR A 140 9.89 34.44 19.46
CA THR A 140 10.63 33.40 20.20
C THR A 140 12.15 33.55 20.11
N GLY A 141 12.65 34.30 19.13
CA GLY A 141 14.07 34.36 18.81
C GLY A 141 14.61 33.03 18.23
N GLN A 142 13.73 32.09 17.93
CA GLN A 142 14.06 30.76 17.38
C GLN A 142 13.39 30.58 16.04
N ARG A 143 14.08 29.88 15.10
CA ARG A 143 13.51 29.50 13.80
C ARG A 143 12.40 28.48 13.98
N VAL A 144 11.40 28.58 13.14
CA VAL A 144 10.16 27.78 13.17
C VAL A 144 10.36 26.37 12.61
N VAL A 145 9.71 25.41 13.22
CA VAL A 145 9.58 24.04 12.71
C VAL A 145 8.19 23.85 12.10
N ILE A 146 8.13 23.31 10.89
CA ILE A 146 6.89 23.07 10.16
C ILE A 146 6.73 21.58 9.93
N LEU A 147 5.63 21.02 10.43
CA LEU A 147 5.30 19.61 10.30
C LEU A 147 3.94 19.49 9.61
N VAL A 148 3.90 18.78 8.48
CA VAL A 148 2.66 18.55 7.72
C VAL A 148 2.42 17.06 7.59
N ASP A 149 1.31 16.58 8.14
CA ASP A 149 0.89 15.19 8.01
C ASP A 149 -0.24 15.03 6.98
N GLU A 150 -0.15 13.93 6.16
CA GLU A 150 -1.13 13.58 5.12
C GLU A 150 -1.36 14.70 4.09
N TYR A 151 -0.28 15.36 3.62
CA TYR A 151 -0.35 16.52 2.70
C TYR A 151 -1.15 16.25 1.43
N ASP A 152 -1.18 15.00 0.97
CA ASP A 152 -1.79 14.54 -0.26
C ASP A 152 -3.28 14.14 -0.12
N LYS A 153 -3.78 14.05 1.10
CA LYS A 153 -5.15 13.60 1.37
C LYS A 153 -6.23 14.43 0.65
N PRO A 154 -6.17 15.78 0.58
CA PRO A 154 -7.12 16.56 -0.20
C PRO A 154 -7.16 16.12 -1.67
N MET A 155 -5.99 15.96 -2.27
CA MET A 155 -5.84 15.59 -3.67
C MET A 155 -6.30 14.15 -3.95
N LEU A 156 -5.97 13.21 -3.04
CA LEU A 156 -6.38 11.81 -3.14
C LEU A 156 -7.89 11.62 -3.05
N GLN A 157 -8.55 12.34 -2.16
CA GLN A 157 -10.01 12.23 -2.01
C GLN A 157 -10.78 12.90 -3.16
N ALA A 158 -10.17 13.86 -3.83
CA ALA A 158 -10.72 14.51 -5.01
C ALA A 158 -10.44 13.75 -6.33
N ILE A 159 -9.82 12.55 -6.29
CA ILE A 159 -9.60 11.74 -7.51
C ILE A 159 -10.94 11.45 -8.18
N GLY A 160 -11.02 11.74 -9.49
CA GLY A 160 -12.24 11.65 -10.30
C GLY A 160 -13.09 12.90 -10.34
N ASN A 161 -12.66 13.98 -9.66
CA ASN A 161 -13.24 15.32 -9.75
C ASN A 161 -12.15 16.35 -10.08
N GLU A 162 -11.91 16.59 -11.37
CA GLU A 162 -10.82 17.42 -11.88
C GLU A 162 -10.92 18.89 -11.41
N ASP A 163 -12.14 19.43 -11.34
CA ASP A 163 -12.38 20.80 -10.88
C ASP A 163 -11.99 20.97 -9.42
N LEU A 164 -12.36 20.02 -8.57
CA LEU A 164 -12.02 20.02 -7.16
C LEU A 164 -10.52 19.86 -6.94
N GLN A 165 -9.88 18.94 -7.69
CA GLN A 165 -8.43 18.77 -7.65
C GLN A 165 -7.67 20.03 -8.05
N LYS A 166 -8.12 20.69 -9.13
CA LYS A 166 -7.52 21.94 -9.58
C LYS A 166 -7.60 23.01 -8.51
N GLN A 167 -8.74 23.16 -7.86
CA GLN A 167 -8.94 24.19 -6.83
C GLN A 167 -8.11 23.91 -5.58
N PHE A 168 -8.03 22.66 -5.12
CA PHE A 168 -7.14 22.30 -4.02
C PHE A 168 -5.68 22.57 -4.36
N ARG A 169 -5.25 22.28 -5.58
CA ARG A 169 -3.91 22.58 -6.07
C ARG A 169 -3.62 24.09 -6.06
N ASP A 170 -4.56 24.88 -6.57
CA ASP A 170 -4.45 26.33 -6.65
C ASP A 170 -4.40 26.99 -5.25
N THR A 171 -4.98 26.36 -4.23
CA THR A 171 -4.89 26.79 -2.82
C THR A 171 -3.58 26.32 -2.18
N LEU A 172 -3.19 25.05 -2.34
CA LEU A 172 -2.02 24.46 -1.66
C LEU A 172 -0.69 24.98 -2.23
N LYS A 173 -0.59 25.21 -3.54
CA LYS A 173 0.65 25.66 -4.18
C LYS A 173 1.17 26.96 -3.61
N PRO A 174 0.41 28.07 -3.56
CA PRO A 174 0.88 29.33 -2.94
C PRO A 174 1.04 29.19 -1.41
N PHE A 175 0.23 28.36 -0.74
CA PHE A 175 0.35 28.11 0.69
C PHE A 175 1.72 27.51 1.03
N TYR A 176 2.13 26.44 0.36
CA TYR A 176 3.45 25.85 0.58
C TYR A 176 4.59 26.72 0.01
N GLY A 177 4.31 27.61 -0.94
CA GLY A 177 5.28 28.59 -1.44
C GLY A 177 5.89 29.48 -0.34
N ALA A 178 5.17 29.68 0.77
CA ALA A 178 5.67 30.37 1.95
C ALA A 178 6.92 29.69 2.55
N LEU A 179 7.09 28.39 2.42
CA LEU A 179 8.28 27.65 2.90
C LEU A 179 9.57 28.15 2.25
N LYS A 180 9.52 28.51 0.97
CA LYS A 180 10.67 29.05 0.25
C LYS A 180 10.90 30.51 0.58
N THR A 181 9.83 31.30 0.64
CA THR A 181 9.91 32.73 0.90
C THR A 181 10.43 33.03 2.31
N MET A 182 10.06 32.18 3.29
CA MET A 182 10.39 32.34 4.70
C MET A 182 11.61 31.51 5.15
N ASP A 183 12.48 31.08 4.23
CA ASP A 183 13.64 30.20 4.51
C ASP A 183 14.50 30.68 5.69
N GLY A 184 14.76 31.97 5.79
CA GLY A 184 15.54 32.55 6.91
C GLY A 184 14.93 32.33 8.31
N CYS A 185 13.62 32.13 8.38
CA CYS A 185 12.86 31.92 9.63
C CYS A 185 12.55 30.44 9.91
N ILE A 186 12.89 29.51 8.99
CA ILE A 186 12.57 28.09 9.13
C ILE A 186 13.80 27.30 9.57
N LYS A 187 13.67 26.53 10.63
CA LYS A 187 14.67 25.56 11.12
C LYS A 187 14.59 24.24 10.41
N PHE A 188 13.37 23.72 10.26
CA PHE A 188 13.11 22.38 9.74
C PHE A 188 11.67 22.32 9.20
N ALA A 189 11.48 21.60 8.12
CA ALA A 189 10.17 21.28 7.58
C ALA A 189 10.13 19.82 7.12
N LEU A 190 9.09 19.09 7.53
CA LEU A 190 8.81 17.73 7.04
C LEU A 190 7.35 17.67 6.58
N LEU A 191 7.17 17.24 5.33
CA LEU A 191 5.87 16.96 4.77
C LEU A 191 5.76 15.45 4.57
N THR A 192 4.70 14.83 5.12
CA THR A 192 4.44 13.40 4.96
C THR A 192 3.15 13.15 4.23
N GLY A 193 3.09 12.04 3.50
CA GLY A 193 1.91 11.58 2.78
C GLY A 193 1.99 10.10 2.40
N VAL A 194 0.91 9.60 1.81
CA VAL A 194 0.88 8.26 1.24
C VAL A 194 1.48 8.27 -0.15
N THR A 195 1.14 9.28 -0.94
CA THR A 195 1.52 9.37 -2.35
C THR A 195 2.34 10.63 -2.62
N LYS A 196 2.92 10.69 -3.82
CA LYS A 196 3.56 11.90 -4.36
C LYS A 196 2.58 12.73 -5.20
N PHE A 197 1.28 12.57 -4.96
CA PHE A 197 0.23 13.23 -5.73
C PHE A 197 0.37 14.75 -5.66
N GLY A 198 0.41 15.36 -6.83
CA GLY A 198 0.61 16.80 -6.91
C GLY A 198 2.01 17.29 -6.54
N LYS A 199 2.98 16.38 -6.22
CA LYS A 199 4.36 16.80 -5.91
C LYS A 199 4.93 17.70 -7.00
N VAL A 200 4.76 17.32 -8.25
CA VAL A 200 5.23 18.11 -9.40
C VAL A 200 4.42 19.42 -9.54
N SER A 201 3.13 19.41 -9.27
CA SER A 201 2.25 20.56 -9.48
C SER A 201 2.10 21.47 -8.25
N VAL A 202 2.12 20.91 -7.05
CA VAL A 202 2.00 21.68 -5.78
C VAL A 202 3.36 22.20 -5.31
N PHE A 203 4.42 21.40 -5.49
CA PHE A 203 5.77 21.74 -5.03
C PHE A 203 6.73 22.13 -6.17
N SER A 204 6.23 22.43 -7.37
CA SER A 204 7.06 22.84 -8.52
C SER A 204 8.01 24.00 -8.21
N ASP A 205 7.60 24.88 -7.29
CA ASP A 205 8.35 26.06 -6.89
C ASP A 205 9.25 25.81 -5.66
N LEU A 206 9.15 24.62 -5.02
CA LEU A 206 9.94 24.21 -3.85
C LEU A 206 11.11 23.31 -4.25
N ASN A 207 12.10 23.89 -4.91
CA ASN A 207 13.30 23.16 -5.33
C ASN A 207 14.26 22.79 -4.18
N ASN A 208 14.01 23.28 -2.96
CA ASN A 208 14.75 22.99 -1.74
C ASN A 208 14.20 21.77 -0.96
N LEU A 209 13.05 21.23 -1.37
CA LEU A 209 12.41 20.09 -0.70
C LEU A 209 13.07 18.76 -1.13
N LYS A 210 13.78 18.13 -0.19
CA LYS A 210 14.47 16.86 -0.41
C LYS A 210 13.53 15.69 -0.20
N ASP A 211 13.26 14.94 -1.27
CA ASP A 211 12.51 13.69 -1.20
C ASP A 211 13.41 12.57 -0.65
N ILE A 212 13.04 12.03 0.51
CA ILE A 212 13.74 10.92 1.16
C ILE A 212 12.97 9.60 1.05
N SER A 213 11.93 9.55 0.22
CA SER A 213 11.12 8.33 0.07
C SER A 213 11.90 7.17 -0.56
N MET A 214 12.88 7.49 -1.43
CA MET A 214 13.78 6.53 -2.07
C MET A 214 15.25 6.90 -1.75
N ASP A 215 15.57 7.28 -0.52
CA ASP A 215 16.93 7.58 -0.05
C ASP A 215 17.40 6.43 0.86
N GLU A 216 18.46 5.72 0.45
CA GLU A 216 19.03 4.57 1.16
C GLU A 216 19.24 4.82 2.66
N ARG A 217 19.61 6.05 3.03
CA ARG A 217 19.88 6.44 4.42
C ARG A 217 18.63 6.44 5.31
N PHE A 218 17.43 6.46 4.71
CA PHE A 218 16.15 6.63 5.40
C PHE A 218 15.11 5.56 5.01
N VAL A 219 15.53 4.45 4.39
CA VAL A 219 14.59 3.38 3.99
C VAL A 219 13.82 2.80 5.16
N ASP A 220 14.45 2.71 6.32
CA ASP A 220 13.92 2.12 7.55
C ASP A 220 13.50 3.16 8.62
N ILE A 221 13.42 4.45 8.26
CA ILE A 221 12.95 5.51 9.19
C ILE A 221 11.50 5.28 9.64
N CYS A 222 10.71 4.61 8.81
CA CYS A 222 9.37 4.12 9.11
C CYS A 222 9.30 2.63 8.83
N GLY A 223 8.48 1.90 9.60
CA GLY A 223 8.40 0.45 9.50
C GLY A 223 9.31 -0.25 10.51
N ILE A 224 9.39 -1.57 10.44
CA ILE A 224 10.21 -2.40 11.32
C ILE A 224 11.07 -3.34 10.47
N THR A 225 12.36 -3.44 10.76
CA THR A 225 13.29 -4.34 10.09
C THR A 225 13.30 -5.72 10.77
N GLU A 226 13.75 -6.75 10.05
CA GLU A 226 13.93 -8.09 10.62
C GLU A 226 14.88 -8.06 11.83
N LYS A 227 15.97 -7.28 11.73
CA LYS A 227 16.91 -7.08 12.84
C LYS A 227 16.22 -6.50 14.08
N GLU A 228 15.38 -5.50 13.91
CA GLU A 228 14.65 -4.87 15.03
C GLU A 228 13.62 -5.81 15.66
N ILE A 229 13.06 -6.75 14.89
CA ILE A 229 12.20 -7.82 15.46
C ILE A 229 13.03 -8.70 16.39
N HIS A 230 14.18 -9.21 15.95
CA HIS A 230 15.04 -10.03 16.78
C HIS A 230 15.61 -9.27 17.98
N ASP A 231 16.01 -8.02 17.80
CA ASP A 231 16.56 -7.21 18.91
C ASP A 231 15.52 -6.88 20.00
N ASN A 232 14.24 -6.80 19.66
CA ASN A 232 13.21 -6.28 20.55
C ASN A 232 12.07 -7.26 20.89
N LEU A 233 11.82 -8.28 20.06
CA LEU A 233 10.63 -9.14 20.14
C LEU A 233 10.98 -10.64 20.16
N GLU A 234 12.19 -10.99 20.58
CA GLU A 234 12.68 -12.38 20.59
C GLU A 234 11.84 -13.30 21.48
N GLU A 235 11.46 -12.82 22.67
CA GLU A 235 10.59 -13.56 23.59
C GLU A 235 9.20 -13.79 22.98
N GLU A 236 8.67 -12.78 22.30
CA GLU A 236 7.38 -12.83 21.62
C GLU A 236 7.38 -13.80 20.43
N LEU A 237 8.50 -13.92 19.70
CA LEU A 237 8.67 -14.93 18.65
C LEU A 237 8.54 -16.34 19.21
N HIS A 238 9.19 -16.64 20.34
CA HIS A 238 9.07 -17.93 21.00
C HIS A 238 7.64 -18.20 21.51
N GLN A 239 6.98 -17.20 22.10
CA GLN A 239 5.60 -17.32 22.55
C GLN A 239 4.63 -17.55 21.40
N LEU A 240 4.83 -16.87 20.26
CA LEU A 240 4.04 -17.06 19.04
C LEU A 240 4.23 -18.47 18.48
N ALA A 241 5.48 -18.99 18.48
CA ALA A 241 5.79 -20.34 18.05
C ALA A 241 5.04 -21.40 18.89
N GLU A 242 5.09 -21.27 20.20
CA GLU A 242 4.35 -22.14 21.12
C GLU A 242 2.83 -22.07 20.88
N LYS A 243 2.27 -20.85 20.77
CA LYS A 243 0.84 -20.63 20.58
C LYS A 243 0.33 -21.17 19.26
N GLN A 244 1.11 -21.03 18.19
CA GLN A 244 0.78 -21.50 16.84
C GLN A 244 1.15 -22.98 16.62
N LYS A 245 1.85 -23.64 17.57
CA LYS A 245 2.38 -24.99 17.44
C LYS A 245 3.31 -25.15 16.22
N MET A 246 4.14 -24.16 16.02
CA MET A 246 5.14 -24.08 14.94
C MET A 246 6.54 -24.07 15.53
N SER A 247 7.57 -24.43 14.74
CA SER A 247 8.94 -24.19 15.16
C SER A 247 9.26 -22.69 15.12
N TYR A 248 10.33 -22.27 15.78
CA TYR A 248 10.81 -20.88 15.74
C TYR A 248 11.08 -20.41 14.29
N GLU A 249 11.77 -21.25 13.51
CA GLU A 249 12.10 -20.98 12.11
C GLU A 249 10.84 -20.86 11.25
N GLN A 250 9.83 -21.70 11.51
CA GLN A 250 8.55 -21.63 10.79
C GLN A 250 7.81 -20.32 11.12
N VAL A 251 7.83 -19.85 12.36
CA VAL A 251 7.23 -18.56 12.72
C VAL A 251 7.95 -17.40 12.04
N CYS A 252 9.28 -17.38 12.07
CA CYS A 252 10.05 -16.34 11.39
C CYS A 252 9.78 -16.33 9.87
N ALA A 253 9.74 -17.50 9.24
CA ALA A 253 9.41 -17.62 7.82
C ALA A 253 7.98 -17.15 7.52
N GLU A 254 7.00 -17.53 8.33
CA GLU A 254 5.60 -17.11 8.18
C GLU A 254 5.41 -15.61 8.39
N LEU A 255 6.09 -15.00 9.38
CA LEU A 255 6.08 -13.55 9.58
C LEU A 255 6.65 -12.81 8.37
N LYS A 256 7.75 -13.33 7.82
CA LYS A 256 8.39 -12.78 6.64
C LYS A 256 7.49 -12.86 5.42
N GLU A 257 6.90 -14.01 5.16
CA GLU A 257 5.98 -14.22 4.05
C GLU A 257 4.73 -13.35 4.15
N CYS A 258 4.19 -13.17 5.38
CA CYS A 258 2.96 -12.44 5.60
C CYS A 258 3.13 -10.92 5.61
N TYR A 259 4.22 -10.37 6.19
CA TYR A 259 4.27 -8.95 6.56
C TYR A 259 5.52 -8.20 6.14
N ASP A 260 6.58 -8.89 5.69
CA ASP A 260 7.81 -8.30 5.17
C ASP A 260 7.66 -7.89 3.69
N GLY A 261 8.75 -7.51 3.09
CA GLY A 261 8.92 -7.40 1.64
C GLY A 261 8.60 -6.04 1.06
N TYR A 262 8.36 -5.01 1.86
CA TYR A 262 8.33 -3.64 1.35
C TYR A 262 9.76 -3.15 1.10
N HIS A 263 10.08 -2.87 -0.15
CA HIS A 263 11.32 -2.24 -0.58
C HIS A 263 11.04 -0.86 -1.13
N PHE A 264 11.58 0.16 -0.48
CA PHE A 264 11.37 1.56 -0.85
C PHE A 264 12.45 2.09 -1.80
N MET A 265 13.49 1.33 -2.03
CA MET A 265 14.56 1.57 -2.97
C MET A 265 15.15 0.23 -3.43
N GLU A 266 15.81 0.19 -4.58
CA GLU A 266 16.53 -0.98 -5.07
C GLU A 266 17.65 -1.38 -4.11
N HIS A 267 17.97 -2.68 -4.10
CA HIS A 267 19.06 -3.28 -3.30
C HIS A 267 18.99 -3.01 -1.78
N THR A 268 17.80 -2.68 -1.25
CA THR A 268 17.62 -2.45 0.17
C THR A 268 16.98 -3.64 0.88
N ILE A 269 17.02 -3.62 2.22
CA ILE A 269 16.37 -4.62 3.07
C ILE A 269 14.84 -4.55 2.94
N GLY A 270 14.16 -5.66 3.18
CA GLY A 270 12.71 -5.69 3.34
C GLY A 270 12.29 -5.03 4.65
N ILE A 271 11.16 -4.31 4.59
CA ILE A 271 10.58 -3.62 5.74
C ILE A 271 9.23 -4.25 6.05
N TYR A 272 9.03 -4.65 7.30
CA TYR A 272 7.75 -5.16 7.80
C TYR A 272 6.75 -4.03 8.03
N ASN A 273 5.49 -4.31 7.71
CA ASN A 273 4.39 -3.41 8.10
C ASN A 273 4.20 -3.43 9.62
N PRO A 274 4.40 -2.31 10.33
CA PRO A 274 4.33 -2.30 11.80
C PRO A 274 2.94 -2.66 12.32
N PHE A 275 1.89 -2.25 11.63
CA PHE A 275 0.52 -2.46 12.10
C PHE A 275 0.15 -3.94 12.11
N SER A 276 0.45 -4.67 11.03
CA SER A 276 0.17 -6.11 10.95
C SER A 276 1.06 -6.90 11.89
N LEU A 277 2.34 -6.56 11.95
CA LEU A 277 3.30 -7.21 12.84
C LEU A 277 2.89 -7.10 14.32
N LEU A 278 2.62 -5.89 14.79
CA LEU A 278 2.25 -5.65 16.19
C LEU A 278 0.89 -6.27 16.56
N ASN A 279 -0.09 -6.28 15.64
CA ASN A 279 -1.35 -6.99 15.84
C ASN A 279 -1.15 -8.50 15.96
N THR A 280 -0.19 -9.08 15.23
CA THR A 280 0.13 -10.51 15.31
C THR A 280 0.68 -10.86 16.69
N PHE A 281 1.58 -10.06 17.24
CA PHE A 281 2.10 -10.27 18.58
C PHE A 281 1.06 -9.99 19.66
N ASP A 282 0.24 -8.96 19.53
CA ASP A 282 -0.84 -8.66 20.49
C ASP A 282 -1.86 -9.80 20.58
N LYS A 283 -2.29 -10.32 19.43
CA LYS A 283 -3.30 -11.38 19.36
C LYS A 283 -2.71 -12.79 19.39
N MET A 284 -1.38 -12.91 19.31
CA MET A 284 -0.67 -14.19 19.12
C MET A 284 -1.28 -15.02 17.99
N LYS A 285 -1.59 -14.37 16.87
CA LYS A 285 -2.27 -14.99 15.71
C LYS A 285 -1.92 -14.26 14.42
N PHE A 286 -1.60 -15.03 13.37
CA PHE A 286 -1.50 -14.50 12.01
C PHE A 286 -2.86 -14.08 11.47
N GLY A 287 -2.90 -12.98 10.70
CA GLY A 287 -4.14 -12.45 10.12
C GLY A 287 -3.89 -11.31 9.15
N SER A 288 -4.93 -10.91 8.43
CA SER A 288 -4.91 -9.77 7.52
C SER A 288 -5.34 -8.51 8.26
N TYR A 289 -4.39 -7.78 8.82
CA TYR A 289 -4.69 -6.62 9.69
C TYR A 289 -4.60 -5.29 8.95
N TRP A 290 -3.59 -5.12 8.11
CA TRP A 290 -3.37 -3.87 7.39
C TRP A 290 -4.46 -3.62 6.37
N PHE A 291 -4.82 -4.66 5.61
CA PHE A 291 -5.79 -4.56 4.53
C PHE A 291 -7.18 -4.17 5.05
N GLU A 292 -7.59 -4.68 6.22
CA GLU A 292 -8.87 -4.37 6.87
C GLU A 292 -9.01 -2.89 7.28
N THR A 293 -7.92 -2.12 7.37
CA THR A 293 -7.95 -0.72 7.85
C THR A 293 -8.43 0.31 6.83
N GLY A 294 -8.67 -0.09 5.59
CA GLY A 294 -9.22 0.81 4.58
C GLY A 294 -9.20 0.19 3.19
N THR A 295 -10.34 0.16 2.58
CA THR A 295 -10.55 -0.43 1.26
C THR A 295 -10.30 0.62 0.17
N PRO A 296 -9.47 0.31 -0.83
CA PRO A 296 -9.10 1.25 -1.88
C PRO A 296 -10.14 1.28 -3.02
N THR A 297 -11.38 1.63 -2.72
CA THR A 297 -12.45 1.62 -3.74
C THR A 297 -12.10 2.46 -4.96
N TYR A 298 -11.39 3.58 -4.75
CA TYR A 298 -10.91 4.41 -5.85
C TYR A 298 -9.92 3.69 -6.78
N LEU A 299 -9.07 2.79 -6.24
CA LEU A 299 -8.15 1.99 -7.06
C LEU A 299 -8.89 1.02 -7.97
N VAL A 300 -9.95 0.40 -7.48
CA VAL A 300 -10.79 -0.48 -8.32
C VAL A 300 -11.43 0.30 -9.47
N ASN A 301 -11.95 1.50 -9.17
CA ASN A 301 -12.52 2.35 -10.20
C ASN A 301 -11.46 2.77 -11.22
N LEU A 302 -10.23 3.03 -10.78
CA LEU A 302 -9.11 3.35 -11.64
C LEU A 302 -8.72 2.17 -12.54
N LEU A 303 -8.59 0.96 -11.96
CA LEU A 303 -8.30 -0.27 -12.72
C LEU A 303 -9.37 -0.57 -13.77
N LYS A 304 -10.66 -0.43 -13.41
CA LYS A 304 -11.77 -0.61 -14.34
C LYS A 304 -11.81 0.45 -15.44
N LYS A 305 -11.64 1.73 -15.08
CA LYS A 305 -11.62 2.86 -16.04
C LYS A 305 -10.55 2.68 -17.12
N HIS A 306 -9.41 2.11 -16.75
CA HIS A 306 -8.27 1.91 -17.65
C HIS A 306 -8.19 0.50 -18.23
N HIS A 307 -9.22 -0.35 -18.00
CA HIS A 307 -9.24 -1.74 -18.47
C HIS A 307 -7.91 -2.45 -18.20
N TYR A 308 -7.44 -2.34 -16.94
CA TYR A 308 -6.12 -2.84 -16.56
C TYR A 308 -6.13 -4.38 -16.49
N ASP A 309 -5.10 -5.00 -17.07
CA ASP A 309 -4.84 -6.43 -16.97
C ASP A 309 -4.22 -6.75 -15.60
N LEU A 310 -4.99 -7.43 -14.75
CA LEU A 310 -4.59 -7.71 -13.36
C LEU A 310 -3.41 -8.68 -13.25
N GLU A 311 -3.21 -9.56 -14.24
CA GLU A 311 -2.07 -10.48 -14.25
C GLU A 311 -0.74 -9.73 -14.31
N ARG A 312 -0.68 -8.64 -15.08
CA ARG A 312 0.51 -7.80 -15.21
C ARG A 312 0.95 -7.20 -13.89
N MET A 313 0.04 -7.00 -12.93
CA MET A 313 0.34 -6.38 -11.64
C MET A 313 1.42 -7.13 -10.84
N ALA A 314 1.53 -8.44 -11.03
CA ALA A 314 2.55 -9.25 -10.36
C ALA A 314 3.97 -9.11 -10.99
N HIS A 315 4.07 -8.54 -12.18
CA HIS A 315 5.29 -8.47 -13.00
C HIS A 315 5.42 -7.12 -13.74
N GLU A 316 4.88 -6.04 -13.16
CA GLU A 316 4.88 -4.72 -13.79
C GLU A 316 6.30 -4.16 -13.86
N GLU A 317 6.67 -3.62 -15.01
CA GLU A 317 7.94 -2.94 -15.24
C GLU A 317 7.71 -1.45 -15.48
N THR A 318 8.54 -0.61 -14.87
CA THR A 318 8.37 0.83 -14.93
C THR A 318 9.67 1.57 -14.65
N ASP A 319 9.76 2.83 -15.05
CA ASP A 319 10.88 3.70 -14.73
C ASP A 319 10.63 4.58 -13.49
N GLU A 320 11.68 5.25 -13.02
CA GLU A 320 11.61 6.12 -11.85
C GLU A 320 10.66 7.31 -12.06
N GLN A 321 10.57 7.84 -13.28
CA GLN A 321 9.70 8.99 -13.56
C GLN A 321 8.24 8.61 -13.38
N VAL A 322 7.84 7.43 -13.87
CA VAL A 322 6.50 6.88 -13.68
C VAL A 322 6.24 6.62 -12.19
N LEU A 323 7.18 6.01 -11.45
CA LEU A 323 7.01 5.77 -10.01
C LEU A 323 6.83 7.06 -9.20
N ASN A 324 7.46 8.15 -9.64
CA ASN A 324 7.40 9.44 -8.97
C ASN A 324 6.26 10.35 -9.46
N SER A 325 5.57 10.00 -10.56
CA SER A 325 4.50 10.80 -11.13
C SER A 325 3.13 10.24 -10.75
N ILE A 326 2.33 11.03 -10.05
CA ILE A 326 0.89 10.84 -10.06
C ILE A 326 0.30 12.11 -10.63
N ASP A 327 -0.17 12.02 -11.87
CA ASP A 327 -0.93 13.08 -12.52
C ASP A 327 -2.39 12.66 -12.61
N SER A 328 -3.31 13.59 -12.41
CA SER A 328 -4.76 13.37 -12.50
C SER A 328 -5.20 12.92 -13.90
N GLU A 329 -4.40 13.23 -14.91
CA GLU A 329 -4.64 12.88 -16.32
C GLU A 329 -3.98 11.56 -16.74
N SER A 330 -3.17 10.95 -15.87
CA SER A 330 -2.46 9.71 -16.18
C SER A 330 -3.42 8.54 -16.37
N SER A 331 -3.32 7.87 -17.51
CA SER A 331 -4.02 6.62 -17.79
C SER A 331 -3.41 5.40 -17.06
N ASN A 332 -2.27 5.58 -16.39
CA ASN A 332 -1.55 4.51 -15.73
C ASN A 332 -1.90 4.46 -14.23
N PRO A 333 -2.55 3.38 -13.73
CA PRO A 333 -2.88 3.23 -12.32
C PRO A 333 -1.68 2.84 -11.43
N ILE A 334 -0.57 2.38 -12.02
CA ILE A 334 0.57 1.79 -11.31
C ILE A 334 1.21 2.71 -10.28
N PRO A 335 1.49 4.00 -10.57
CA PRO A 335 2.08 4.91 -9.58
C PRO A 335 1.25 5.00 -8.30
N VAL A 336 -0.08 5.09 -8.43
CA VAL A 336 -1.00 5.18 -7.28
C VAL A 336 -1.01 3.87 -6.50
N ILE A 337 -1.03 2.73 -7.18
CA ILE A 337 -1.05 1.39 -6.56
C ILE A 337 0.26 1.14 -5.81
N TYR A 338 1.41 1.46 -6.42
CA TYR A 338 2.73 1.35 -5.80
C TYR A 338 2.86 2.25 -4.57
N GLN A 339 2.61 3.54 -4.69
CA GLN A 339 2.77 4.50 -3.60
C GLN A 339 1.79 4.24 -2.46
N SER A 340 0.60 3.72 -2.76
CA SER A 340 -0.37 3.28 -1.73
C SER A 340 0.04 2.01 -0.99
N GLY A 341 1.11 1.32 -1.43
CA GLY A 341 1.68 0.16 -0.77
C GLY A 341 1.08 -1.19 -1.16
N TYR A 342 0.35 -1.25 -2.28
CA TYR A 342 -0.13 -2.53 -2.82
C TYR A 342 0.91 -3.21 -3.70
N LEU A 343 1.82 -2.44 -4.29
CA LEU A 343 3.01 -2.94 -4.97
C LEU A 343 4.27 -2.40 -4.28
N THR A 344 5.39 -3.09 -4.51
CA THR A 344 6.72 -2.72 -4.04
C THR A 344 7.76 -3.03 -5.10
N ILE A 345 8.98 -2.53 -4.94
CA ILE A 345 10.12 -2.86 -5.80
C ILE A 345 10.55 -4.31 -5.51
N LYS A 346 10.56 -5.17 -6.52
CA LYS A 346 11.03 -6.56 -6.46
C LYS A 346 12.37 -6.76 -7.15
N GLY A 347 12.77 -5.82 -7.98
CA GLY A 347 14.05 -5.84 -8.67
C GLY A 347 14.30 -4.57 -9.44
N TYR A 348 15.53 -4.40 -9.90
CA TYR A 348 15.97 -3.27 -10.69
C TYR A 348 16.92 -3.73 -11.78
N ASP A 349 16.73 -3.25 -12.98
CA ASP A 349 17.63 -3.44 -14.11
C ASP A 349 18.52 -2.20 -14.25
N GLU A 350 19.80 -2.35 -13.91
CA GLU A 350 20.77 -1.24 -13.91
C GLU A 350 21.09 -0.75 -15.34
N GLU A 351 21.01 -1.64 -16.35
CA GLU A 351 21.32 -1.28 -17.73
C GLU A 351 20.27 -0.35 -18.32
N PHE A 352 18.99 -0.61 -18.02
CA PHE A 352 17.86 0.14 -18.58
C PHE A 352 17.22 1.11 -17.59
N GLY A 353 17.58 1.08 -16.30
CA GLY A 353 16.97 1.90 -15.26
C GLY A 353 15.52 1.52 -14.98
N ILE A 354 15.16 0.24 -15.11
CA ILE A 354 13.80 -0.26 -15.02
C ILE A 354 13.57 -0.98 -13.68
N TYR A 355 12.56 -0.56 -12.96
CA TYR A 355 12.07 -1.22 -11.75
C TYR A 355 11.07 -2.33 -12.10
N ARG A 356 11.23 -3.49 -11.48
CA ARG A 356 10.24 -4.56 -11.50
C ARG A 356 9.43 -4.50 -10.22
N LEU A 357 8.13 -4.42 -10.35
CA LEU A 357 7.19 -4.32 -9.24
C LEU A 357 6.46 -5.65 -9.02
N GLY A 358 5.94 -5.83 -7.80
CA GLY A 358 5.10 -6.95 -7.43
C GLY A 358 4.49 -6.72 -6.04
N PHE A 359 3.63 -7.61 -5.59
CA PHE A 359 3.05 -7.52 -4.25
C PHE A 359 4.14 -7.63 -3.18
N PRO A 360 4.10 -6.83 -2.11
CA PRO A 360 5.13 -6.90 -1.07
C PRO A 360 5.13 -8.26 -0.37
N ASN A 361 3.96 -8.78 -0.01
CA ASN A 361 3.80 -9.97 0.79
C ASN A 361 2.41 -10.61 0.61
N ARG A 362 2.22 -11.78 1.23
CA ARG A 362 0.99 -12.57 1.13
C ARG A 362 -0.24 -11.85 1.68
N GLU A 363 -0.11 -11.08 2.78
CA GLU A 363 -1.26 -10.32 3.33
C GLU A 363 -1.83 -9.35 2.30
N VAL A 364 -0.94 -8.60 1.63
CA VAL A 364 -1.36 -7.58 0.66
C VAL A 364 -1.89 -8.23 -0.61
N GLU A 365 -1.22 -9.25 -1.13
CA GLU A 365 -1.65 -9.95 -2.34
C GLU A 365 -3.02 -10.60 -2.13
N GLU A 366 -3.18 -11.42 -1.10
CA GLU A 366 -4.44 -12.09 -0.79
C GLU A 366 -5.56 -11.09 -0.52
N GLY A 367 -5.28 -10.07 0.31
CA GLY A 367 -6.26 -9.04 0.66
C GLY A 367 -6.73 -8.25 -0.57
N PHE A 368 -5.80 -7.87 -1.45
CA PHE A 368 -6.12 -7.09 -2.65
C PHE A 368 -6.95 -7.90 -3.65
N VAL A 369 -6.53 -9.13 -3.94
CA VAL A 369 -7.25 -10.01 -4.87
C VAL A 369 -8.65 -10.37 -4.33
N ARG A 370 -8.79 -10.64 -3.02
CA ARG A 370 -10.11 -10.84 -2.37
C ARG A 370 -11.00 -9.62 -2.49
N PHE A 371 -10.42 -8.44 -2.33
CA PHE A 371 -11.16 -7.18 -2.43
C PHE A 371 -11.67 -6.92 -3.85
N LEU A 372 -10.90 -7.33 -4.88
CA LEU A 372 -11.30 -7.17 -6.28
C LEU A 372 -12.48 -8.07 -6.66
N LEU A 373 -12.60 -9.27 -6.08
CA LEU A 373 -13.57 -10.28 -6.51
C LEU A 373 -15.01 -9.75 -6.65
N PRO A 374 -15.63 -9.06 -5.67
CA PRO A 374 -17.01 -8.55 -5.79
C PRO A 374 -17.19 -7.44 -6.83
N TYR A 375 -16.11 -6.89 -7.36
CA TYR A 375 -16.18 -5.85 -8.39
C TYR A 375 -16.02 -6.40 -9.81
N TYR A 376 -15.42 -7.59 -9.95
CA TYR A 376 -15.19 -8.23 -11.24
C TYR A 376 -16.12 -9.41 -11.47
N ALA A 377 -16.58 -10.09 -10.42
CA ALA A 377 -17.52 -11.19 -10.49
C ALA A 377 -18.87 -10.81 -9.87
N ASN A 378 -19.94 -11.46 -10.31
CA ASN A 378 -21.29 -11.28 -9.74
C ASN A 378 -21.42 -12.02 -8.40
N VAL A 379 -20.72 -11.49 -7.39
CA VAL A 379 -20.69 -12.07 -6.03
C VAL A 379 -20.89 -10.98 -5.00
N ASN A 380 -21.77 -11.22 -4.04
CA ASN A 380 -21.96 -10.31 -2.91
C ASN A 380 -20.68 -10.27 -2.05
N LYS A 381 -20.29 -9.08 -1.58
CA LYS A 381 -19.11 -8.89 -0.71
C LYS A 381 -19.12 -9.79 0.54
N VAL A 382 -20.30 -10.02 1.13
CA VAL A 382 -20.45 -10.86 2.32
C VAL A 382 -20.26 -12.35 2.00
N GLU A 383 -20.63 -12.78 0.79
CA GLU A 383 -20.57 -14.18 0.35
C GLU A 383 -19.23 -14.55 -0.28
N SER A 384 -18.49 -13.57 -0.77
CA SER A 384 -17.21 -13.75 -1.48
C SER A 384 -16.22 -14.72 -0.79
N PRO A 385 -15.95 -14.65 0.54
CA PRO A 385 -15.06 -15.60 1.19
C PRO A 385 -15.57 -17.06 1.15
N PHE A 386 -16.89 -17.23 1.24
CA PHE A 386 -17.51 -18.57 1.20
C PHE A 386 -17.47 -19.17 -0.20
N GLU A 387 -17.58 -18.34 -1.25
CA GLU A 387 -17.47 -18.81 -2.62
C GLU A 387 -16.07 -19.38 -2.91
N ILE A 388 -15.01 -18.69 -2.48
CA ILE A 388 -13.65 -19.20 -2.61
C ILE A 388 -13.47 -20.52 -1.84
N GLN A 389 -14.02 -20.62 -0.63
CA GLN A 389 -13.97 -21.86 0.14
C GLN A 389 -14.64 -23.03 -0.60
N LYS A 390 -15.76 -22.77 -1.31
CA LYS A 390 -16.45 -23.77 -2.11
C LYS A 390 -15.59 -24.21 -3.29
N PHE A 391 -14.99 -23.29 -4.05
CA PHE A 391 -14.04 -23.62 -5.13
C PHE A 391 -12.91 -24.53 -4.63
N VAL A 392 -12.29 -24.19 -3.49
CA VAL A 392 -11.21 -25.00 -2.90
C VAL A 392 -11.70 -26.42 -2.55
N ARG A 393 -12.91 -26.56 -1.98
CA ARG A 393 -13.49 -27.87 -1.65
C ARG A 393 -13.79 -28.69 -2.88
N GLU A 394 -14.35 -28.07 -3.92
CA GLU A 394 -14.69 -28.70 -5.20
C GLU A 394 -13.44 -29.28 -5.88
N VAL A 395 -12.36 -28.49 -6.00
CA VAL A 395 -11.11 -29.01 -6.60
C VAL A 395 -10.43 -30.08 -5.73
N ARG A 396 -10.51 -29.97 -4.40
CA ARG A 396 -9.95 -30.99 -3.49
C ARG A 396 -10.74 -32.31 -3.47
N SER A 397 -12.02 -32.27 -3.85
CA SER A 397 -12.87 -33.46 -3.92
C SER A 397 -12.93 -34.09 -5.31
N GLY A 398 -12.39 -33.45 -6.34
CA GLY A 398 -12.50 -33.92 -7.72
C GLY A 398 -13.80 -33.52 -8.40
N ASP A 399 -14.62 -32.66 -7.79
CA ASP A 399 -15.89 -32.19 -8.33
C ASP A 399 -15.71 -31.01 -9.29
N TYR A 400 -15.12 -31.28 -10.45
CA TYR A 400 -14.92 -30.28 -11.50
C TYR A 400 -16.23 -29.75 -12.07
N ASN A 401 -17.32 -30.53 -12.07
CA ASN A 401 -18.61 -30.07 -12.58
C ASN A 401 -19.20 -28.95 -11.70
N SER A 402 -19.18 -29.09 -10.38
CA SER A 402 -19.62 -28.03 -9.47
C SER A 402 -18.71 -26.81 -9.57
N PHE A 403 -17.39 -27.00 -9.69
CA PHE A 403 -16.42 -25.94 -9.91
C PHE A 403 -16.74 -25.09 -11.15
N PHE A 404 -16.93 -25.71 -12.31
CA PHE A 404 -17.23 -24.97 -13.55
C PHE A 404 -18.63 -24.32 -13.54
N ARG A 405 -19.64 -24.95 -12.94
CA ARG A 405 -20.98 -24.35 -12.78
C ARG A 405 -20.91 -23.10 -11.89
N ARG A 406 -20.10 -23.13 -10.84
CA ARG A 406 -19.86 -21.97 -9.98
C ARG A 406 -19.14 -20.88 -10.75
N LEU A 407 -18.10 -21.25 -11.50
CA LEU A 407 -17.36 -20.31 -12.33
C LEU A 407 -18.28 -19.64 -13.37
N GLN A 408 -19.20 -20.39 -13.99
CA GLN A 408 -20.23 -19.83 -14.87
C GLN A 408 -21.09 -18.77 -14.16
N SER A 409 -21.42 -18.96 -12.88
CA SER A 409 -22.23 -17.97 -12.13
C SER A 409 -21.51 -16.64 -11.93
N PHE A 410 -20.18 -16.63 -11.94
CA PHE A 410 -19.37 -15.41 -11.77
C PHE A 410 -19.39 -14.52 -13.01
N PHE A 411 -19.66 -15.10 -14.18
CA PHE A 411 -19.77 -14.36 -15.44
C PHE A 411 -21.20 -13.92 -15.76
N ALA A 412 -22.19 -14.29 -14.96
CA ALA A 412 -23.57 -13.85 -15.15
C ALA A 412 -23.68 -12.33 -14.99
N ASP A 413 -24.48 -11.69 -15.87
CA ASP A 413 -24.80 -10.25 -15.86
C ASP A 413 -23.61 -9.29 -16.11
N THR A 414 -22.61 -9.70 -16.89
CA THR A 414 -21.54 -8.81 -17.31
C THR A 414 -22.01 -7.85 -18.43
N GLY A 415 -21.97 -6.55 -18.16
CA GLY A 415 -22.49 -5.49 -19.04
C GLY A 415 -21.52 -4.94 -20.09
N TYR A 416 -20.50 -5.68 -20.51
CA TYR A 416 -19.53 -5.20 -21.50
C TYR A 416 -19.99 -5.50 -22.93
N ASP A 417 -20.06 -4.47 -23.76
CA ASP A 417 -20.52 -4.61 -25.17
C ASP A 417 -19.35 -4.74 -26.16
N VAL A 418 -18.13 -4.38 -25.79
CA VAL A 418 -16.93 -4.47 -26.63
C VAL A 418 -16.23 -5.80 -26.43
N ILE A 419 -15.96 -6.55 -27.51
CA ILE A 419 -15.38 -7.91 -27.45
C ILE A 419 -14.05 -7.96 -26.69
N ARG A 420 -13.14 -6.99 -26.94
CA ARG A 420 -11.85 -6.92 -26.25
C ARG A 420 -11.98 -6.67 -24.75
N GLU A 421 -12.97 -5.86 -24.35
CA GLU A 421 -13.26 -5.61 -22.92
C GLU A 421 -13.83 -6.86 -22.25
N GLN A 422 -14.60 -7.68 -22.98
CA GLN A 422 -15.12 -8.95 -22.50
C GLN A 422 -13.99 -9.97 -22.28
N GLU A 423 -13.05 -10.09 -23.22
CA GLU A 423 -11.89 -10.98 -23.11
C GLU A 423 -11.07 -10.64 -21.87
N LEU A 424 -10.63 -9.40 -21.73
CA LEU A 424 -9.89 -8.93 -20.57
C LEU A 424 -10.67 -9.11 -19.26
N HIS A 425 -11.99 -8.92 -19.30
CA HIS A 425 -12.83 -9.15 -18.12
C HIS A 425 -12.80 -10.62 -17.70
N TYR A 426 -12.90 -11.57 -18.65
CA TYR A 426 -12.83 -13.00 -18.35
C TYR A 426 -11.46 -13.41 -17.81
N GLU A 427 -10.39 -12.90 -18.41
CA GLU A 427 -9.02 -13.10 -17.95
C GLU A 427 -8.85 -12.60 -16.52
N ASN A 428 -9.31 -11.40 -16.20
CA ASN A 428 -9.27 -10.82 -14.88
C ASN A 428 -10.08 -11.62 -13.84
N VAL A 429 -11.28 -12.11 -14.19
CA VAL A 429 -12.07 -12.96 -13.27
C VAL A 429 -11.37 -14.28 -13.00
N LEU A 430 -10.84 -14.92 -14.04
CA LEU A 430 -10.09 -16.18 -13.89
C LEU A 430 -8.83 -15.96 -13.05
N PHE A 431 -8.08 -14.91 -13.33
CA PHE A 431 -6.91 -14.54 -12.53
C PHE A 431 -7.26 -14.41 -11.05
N ILE A 432 -8.32 -13.65 -10.70
CA ILE A 432 -8.77 -13.47 -9.33
C ILE A 432 -9.13 -14.81 -8.68
N VAL A 433 -9.95 -15.63 -9.36
CA VAL A 433 -10.39 -16.91 -8.80
C VAL A 433 -9.21 -17.86 -8.58
N PHE A 434 -8.35 -18.02 -9.59
CA PHE A 434 -7.23 -18.96 -9.48
C PHE A 434 -6.11 -18.47 -8.55
N LYS A 435 -5.87 -17.18 -8.46
CA LYS A 435 -5.00 -16.61 -7.43
C LYS A 435 -5.53 -16.92 -6.03
N LEU A 436 -6.82 -16.70 -5.78
CA LEU A 436 -7.43 -16.99 -4.48
C LEU A 436 -7.45 -18.47 -4.14
N VAL A 437 -7.70 -19.34 -5.12
CA VAL A 437 -7.59 -20.79 -4.95
C VAL A 437 -6.12 -21.20 -4.71
N GLY A 438 -5.17 -20.49 -5.32
CA GLY A 438 -3.73 -20.69 -5.18
C GLY A 438 -3.18 -20.53 -3.77
N PHE A 439 -3.82 -19.74 -2.90
CA PHE A 439 -3.45 -19.66 -1.48
C PHE A 439 -3.75 -20.94 -0.69
N TYR A 440 -4.54 -21.86 -1.25
CA TYR A 440 -4.96 -23.12 -0.62
C TYR A 440 -4.54 -24.36 -1.38
N THR A 441 -4.07 -24.20 -2.63
CA THR A 441 -3.65 -25.26 -3.55
C THR A 441 -2.50 -24.76 -4.39
N LYS A 442 -1.74 -25.64 -5.04
CA LYS A 442 -0.72 -25.20 -5.99
C LYS A 442 -1.36 -24.86 -7.34
N VAL A 443 -1.18 -23.63 -7.80
CA VAL A 443 -1.70 -23.14 -9.09
C VAL A 443 -0.55 -22.54 -9.90
N GLU A 444 -0.44 -22.96 -11.16
CA GLU A 444 0.43 -22.36 -12.19
C GLU A 444 -0.49 -21.83 -13.29
N TYR A 445 -0.44 -20.53 -13.53
CA TYR A 445 -1.34 -19.81 -14.44
C TYR A 445 -0.52 -19.04 -15.47
N HIS A 446 -0.83 -19.23 -16.75
CA HIS A 446 -0.17 -18.57 -17.86
C HIS A 446 -1.20 -18.06 -18.85
N THR A 447 -1.07 -16.82 -19.28
CA THR A 447 -1.85 -16.26 -20.37
C THR A 447 -1.02 -15.99 -21.60
N SER A 448 -1.65 -16.10 -22.75
CA SER A 448 -1.16 -15.61 -24.04
C SER A 448 -2.38 -15.21 -24.87
N GLU A 449 -2.20 -14.42 -25.91
CA GLU A 449 -3.26 -13.86 -26.75
C GLU A 449 -4.39 -14.89 -27.04
N GLY A 450 -5.59 -14.66 -26.45
CA GLY A 450 -6.76 -15.52 -26.60
C GLY A 450 -6.68 -16.91 -25.94
N ARG A 451 -5.74 -17.13 -25.01
CA ARG A 451 -5.47 -18.44 -24.42
C ARG A 451 -5.04 -18.32 -22.97
N ILE A 452 -5.58 -19.22 -22.17
CA ILE A 452 -5.21 -19.38 -20.76
C ILE A 452 -4.87 -20.84 -20.51
N ASP A 453 -3.65 -21.10 -20.05
CA ASP A 453 -3.19 -22.41 -19.60
C ASP A 453 -3.10 -22.42 -18.08
N LEU A 454 -3.64 -23.45 -17.46
CA LEU A 454 -3.68 -23.56 -16.01
C LEU A 454 -3.33 -24.97 -15.57
N VAL A 455 -2.45 -25.08 -14.59
CA VAL A 455 -2.24 -26.31 -13.83
C VAL A 455 -2.61 -26.07 -12.37
N LEU A 456 -3.59 -26.85 -11.87
CA LEU A 456 -4.01 -26.83 -10.47
C LEU A 456 -3.72 -28.17 -9.82
N GLN A 457 -3.03 -28.17 -8.68
CA GLN A 457 -2.61 -29.39 -7.99
C GLN A 457 -3.12 -29.39 -6.56
N THR A 458 -3.78 -30.49 -6.20
CA THR A 458 -4.21 -30.78 -4.81
C THR A 458 -3.48 -32.03 -4.31
N ASP A 459 -3.74 -32.46 -3.08
CA ASP A 459 -3.16 -33.69 -2.53
C ASP A 459 -3.57 -34.96 -3.29
N LYS A 460 -4.72 -34.95 -3.98
CA LYS A 460 -5.30 -36.12 -4.63
C LYS A 460 -5.47 -35.97 -6.15
N PHE A 461 -5.52 -34.73 -6.64
CA PHE A 461 -5.89 -34.44 -8.03
C PHE A 461 -4.92 -33.43 -8.66
N ILE A 462 -4.71 -33.58 -9.95
CA ILE A 462 -4.02 -32.63 -10.82
C ILE A 462 -4.97 -32.28 -11.95
N TYR A 463 -5.14 -30.99 -12.21
CA TYR A 463 -5.96 -30.48 -13.31
C TYR A 463 -5.06 -29.72 -14.28
N VAL A 464 -5.03 -30.11 -15.52
CA VAL A 464 -4.41 -29.41 -16.65
C VAL A 464 -5.52 -28.83 -17.50
N MET A 465 -5.68 -27.53 -17.53
CA MET A 465 -6.81 -26.85 -18.16
C MET A 465 -6.33 -25.91 -19.26
N ASP A 466 -7.04 -25.89 -20.38
CA ASP A 466 -6.88 -24.93 -21.49
C ASP A 466 -8.22 -24.25 -21.73
N PHE A 467 -8.23 -22.90 -21.77
CA PHE A 467 -9.42 -22.09 -22.01
C PHE A 467 -9.33 -21.43 -23.38
N LYS A 468 -10.36 -21.53 -24.18
CA LYS A 468 -10.48 -20.91 -25.50
C LYS A 468 -11.60 -19.90 -25.53
N LEU A 469 -11.30 -18.69 -25.98
CA LEU A 469 -12.32 -17.69 -26.31
C LEU A 469 -12.79 -17.92 -27.75
N ASN A 470 -14.11 -18.10 -27.92
CA ASN A 470 -14.77 -18.35 -29.22
C ASN A 470 -14.22 -19.57 -30.01
N GLY A 471 -13.46 -20.46 -29.35
CA GLY A 471 -13.06 -21.75 -29.86
C GLY A 471 -14.03 -22.83 -29.37
N THR A 472 -13.57 -24.10 -29.31
CA THR A 472 -14.34 -25.21 -28.76
C THR A 472 -13.61 -25.88 -27.59
N ALA A 473 -14.35 -26.52 -26.69
CA ALA A 473 -13.78 -27.30 -25.60
C ALA A 473 -12.96 -28.50 -26.12
N GLU A 474 -13.36 -29.04 -27.27
CA GLU A 474 -12.67 -30.11 -28.01
C GLU A 474 -11.29 -29.62 -28.51
N GLU A 475 -11.20 -28.43 -29.08
CA GLU A 475 -9.94 -27.84 -29.54
C GLU A 475 -9.00 -27.57 -28.36
N ALA A 476 -9.52 -27.08 -27.24
CA ALA A 476 -8.74 -26.88 -26.01
C ALA A 476 -8.17 -28.22 -25.50
N LEU A 477 -9.02 -29.25 -25.38
CA LEU A 477 -8.57 -30.58 -24.93
C LEU A 477 -7.56 -31.20 -25.90
N LYS A 478 -7.81 -31.09 -27.22
CA LYS A 478 -6.88 -31.53 -28.26
C LYS A 478 -5.51 -30.86 -28.11
N GLN A 479 -5.47 -29.58 -27.83
CA GLN A 479 -4.22 -28.83 -27.62
C GLN A 479 -3.44 -29.34 -26.41
N ILE A 480 -4.11 -29.61 -25.26
CA ILE A 480 -3.45 -30.21 -24.08
C ILE A 480 -2.73 -31.49 -24.48
N ASN A 481 -3.38 -32.33 -25.28
CA ASN A 481 -2.84 -33.62 -25.72
C ASN A 481 -1.71 -33.46 -26.75
N GLU A 482 -1.87 -32.62 -27.79
CA GLU A 482 -0.87 -32.39 -28.84
C GLU A 482 0.39 -31.69 -28.34
N LYS A 483 0.26 -30.79 -27.37
CA LYS A 483 1.38 -30.05 -26.75
C LYS A 483 1.97 -30.79 -25.55
N HIS A 484 1.42 -31.94 -25.19
CA HIS A 484 1.90 -32.77 -24.07
C HIS A 484 1.98 -32.01 -22.72
N TYR A 485 1.04 -31.11 -22.44
CA TYR A 485 1.04 -30.33 -21.18
C TYR A 485 0.87 -31.20 -19.94
N SER A 486 0.28 -32.37 -20.06
CA SER A 486 0.13 -33.37 -18.99
C SER A 486 1.35 -34.23 -18.73
N LEU A 487 2.33 -34.25 -19.66
CA LEU A 487 3.49 -35.14 -19.58
C LEU A 487 4.26 -35.07 -18.25
N PRO A 488 4.50 -33.90 -17.66
CA PRO A 488 5.19 -33.80 -16.37
C PRO A 488 4.48 -34.48 -15.21
N PHE A 489 3.20 -34.79 -15.37
CA PHE A 489 2.31 -35.34 -14.33
C PHE A 489 1.88 -36.77 -14.57
N GLU A 490 2.23 -37.37 -15.69
CA GLU A 490 1.81 -38.75 -16.05
C GLU A 490 2.41 -39.84 -15.12
N ALA A 491 3.57 -39.54 -14.49
CA ALA A 491 4.18 -40.42 -13.51
C ALA A 491 3.71 -40.17 -12.06
N ASP A 492 2.83 -39.19 -11.85
CA ASP A 492 2.31 -38.86 -10.53
C ASP A 492 1.21 -39.84 -10.10
N ASN A 493 1.17 -40.19 -8.82
CA ASN A 493 0.16 -41.13 -8.29
C ASN A 493 -1.23 -40.48 -8.09
N ARG A 494 -1.33 -39.17 -8.23
CA ARG A 494 -2.59 -38.41 -8.12
C ARG A 494 -3.43 -38.61 -9.41
N LYS A 495 -4.74 -38.50 -9.27
CA LYS A 495 -5.63 -38.57 -10.43
C LYS A 495 -5.47 -37.30 -11.28
N LEU A 496 -5.15 -37.48 -12.56
CA LEU A 496 -4.97 -36.41 -13.53
C LEU A 496 -6.26 -36.15 -14.29
N PHE A 497 -6.67 -34.88 -14.40
CA PHE A 497 -7.75 -34.40 -15.23
C PHE A 497 -7.21 -33.44 -16.29
N LYS A 498 -7.48 -33.72 -17.57
CA LYS A 498 -7.25 -32.79 -18.68
C LYS A 498 -8.57 -32.14 -19.02
N VAL A 499 -8.64 -30.82 -19.00
CA VAL A 499 -9.88 -30.07 -19.10
C VAL A 499 -9.81 -29.04 -20.20
N GLY A 500 -10.56 -29.26 -21.28
CA GLY A 500 -10.76 -28.22 -22.30
C GLY A 500 -12.01 -27.40 -21.99
N VAL A 501 -11.90 -26.08 -22.03
CA VAL A 501 -12.97 -25.12 -21.68
C VAL A 501 -13.19 -24.13 -22.80
N ASN A 502 -14.46 -23.90 -23.13
CA ASN A 502 -14.88 -22.90 -24.11
C ASN A 502 -15.58 -21.73 -23.42
N PHE A 503 -15.08 -20.50 -23.68
CA PHE A 503 -15.77 -19.25 -23.46
C PHE A 503 -16.36 -18.73 -24.76
N SER A 504 -17.60 -18.23 -24.70
CA SER A 504 -18.27 -17.61 -25.84
C SER A 504 -18.51 -16.12 -25.60
N SER A 505 -18.07 -15.30 -26.55
CA SER A 505 -18.37 -13.86 -26.54
C SER A 505 -19.85 -13.58 -26.84
N GLN A 506 -20.60 -14.52 -27.44
CA GLN A 506 -22.03 -14.38 -27.69
C GLN A 506 -22.86 -14.56 -26.43
N THR A 507 -22.60 -15.64 -25.66
CA THR A 507 -23.29 -15.93 -24.40
C THR A 507 -22.66 -15.20 -23.23
N ARG A 508 -21.47 -14.62 -23.41
CA ARG A 508 -20.68 -13.93 -22.39
C ARG A 508 -20.39 -14.83 -21.18
N ASN A 509 -20.16 -16.12 -21.44
CA ASN A 509 -19.99 -17.11 -20.38
C ASN A 509 -19.23 -18.35 -20.86
N ILE A 510 -18.89 -19.25 -19.92
CA ILE A 510 -18.45 -20.62 -20.22
C ILE A 510 -19.64 -21.37 -20.82
N GLU A 511 -19.49 -21.87 -22.03
CA GLU A 511 -20.54 -22.66 -22.68
C GLU A 511 -20.38 -24.17 -22.43
N LYS A 512 -19.13 -24.64 -22.48
CA LYS A 512 -18.83 -26.06 -22.43
C LYS A 512 -17.48 -26.32 -21.79
N TRP A 513 -17.39 -27.42 -21.06
CA TRP A 513 -16.12 -28.03 -20.67
C TRP A 513 -16.14 -29.52 -20.93
N ILE A 514 -14.99 -30.08 -21.31
CA ILE A 514 -14.78 -31.49 -21.53
C ILE A 514 -13.61 -31.95 -20.67
N VAL A 515 -13.79 -33.10 -20.04
CA VAL A 515 -12.77 -33.68 -19.16
C VAL A 515 -12.36 -35.04 -19.65
N GLU A 516 -11.05 -35.27 -19.78
CA GLU A 516 -10.40 -36.54 -20.00
C GLU A 516 -9.64 -36.93 -18.72
N GLU A 517 -9.85 -38.19 -18.27
CA GLU A 517 -9.26 -38.72 -17.03
C GLU A 517 -8.09 -39.67 -17.33
#